data_2ef844d290f54f34a95c15262af53c00
#
_entry.id   2ef844d290f54f34a95c15262af53c00
#
_cell.length_a   1.000
_cell.length_b   1.000
_cell.length_c   1.000
_cell.angle_alpha   90.00
_cell.angle_beta   90.00
_cell.angle_gamma   90.00
#
_symmetry.space_group_name_H-M   'P 1'
#
loop_
_entity.id
_entity.type
_entity.pdbx_description
1 polymer ?
#
loop_
_entity_poly.entity_id
_entity_poly.type
_entity_poly.pdbx_seq_one_letter_code
_entity_poly.pdbx_strand_id
1 'polypeptide(L)'
;TISGDLAARGVPVVGFLPAGLPSFFWATPGWSDIRPLLLPAALISLVTFVESVSIAQSLARRKRQSIDADRELLALGAANLGSGLTGGFAVAGGFSRSVVNIEAGSNTPLAGVIAMLIIGIILLTIAPLFAHLPLVILAVIILVAVTPLVDLASMRRAWRYDRAEGLTLFSTAAGVLLLGIEGGIALGICLSIAAQLWRGSRPHIAIVGRVPDTQDFRNTKRHLVETEPHLLALRIDENIFFANTKAIEHAFYKALRAYPDTREVLLILSAVNHIDSTGLDMLSELTEGLADRDIRLHLAEVKGPVMDHLQDTDWINEEVSEVFPSTHIAF
;
A
#
# COMPACT_ATOMS: atom_id res chain seq x y z
N THR A 1 24.63 -1.13 -41.42
CA THR A 1 23.55 -0.17 -41.75
C THR A 1 24.05 1.01 -42.57
N ILE A 2 25.29 1.48 -42.37
CA ILE A 2 25.86 2.64 -43.11
C ILE A 2 26.28 2.24 -44.53
N SER A 3 26.69 0.99 -44.76
CA SER A 3 27.15 0.50 -46.07
C SER A 3 26.09 -0.26 -46.89
N GLY A 4 24.91 -0.49 -46.36
CA GLY A 4 23.80 -1.10 -47.07
C GLY A 4 22.55 -0.23 -46.87
N ASP A 5 22.05 0.36 -47.92
CA ASP A 5 20.82 1.15 -47.86
C ASP A 5 19.61 0.25 -47.57
N LEU A 6 19.43 -0.02 -46.29
CA LEU A 6 18.34 -0.89 -45.80
C LEU A 6 16.96 -0.26 -46.02
N ALA A 7 16.89 1.08 -46.09
CA ALA A 7 15.68 1.80 -46.43
C ALA A 7 15.25 1.53 -47.87
N ALA A 8 16.20 1.52 -48.80
CA ALA A 8 15.96 1.16 -50.20
C ALA A 8 15.52 -0.31 -50.36
N ARG A 9 15.81 -1.18 -49.42
CA ARG A 9 15.38 -2.59 -49.39
C ARG A 9 14.08 -2.81 -48.67
N GLY A 10 13.33 -1.73 -48.34
CA GLY A 10 12.03 -1.80 -47.67
C GLY A 10 12.05 -2.09 -46.17
N VAL A 11 13.22 -2.01 -45.53
CA VAL A 11 13.30 -2.14 -44.06
C VAL A 11 12.93 -0.80 -43.42
N PRO A 12 11.91 -0.72 -42.54
CA PRO A 12 11.55 0.50 -41.84
C PRO A 12 12.70 0.99 -40.95
N VAL A 13 13.11 2.25 -41.12
CA VAL A 13 14.13 2.95 -40.33
C VAL A 13 13.50 4.10 -39.55
N VAL A 14 14.21 4.62 -38.54
CA VAL A 14 13.77 5.73 -37.71
C VAL A 14 13.44 6.98 -38.54
N GLY A 15 14.17 7.21 -39.62
CA GLY A 15 13.96 8.36 -40.48
C GLY A 15 14.65 9.63 -39.97
N PHE A 16 14.24 10.78 -40.51
CA PHE A 16 14.86 12.07 -40.20
C PHE A 16 14.70 12.42 -38.71
N LEU A 17 15.83 12.61 -38.05
CA LEU A 17 15.93 13.12 -36.69
C LEU A 17 16.52 14.52 -36.75
N PRO A 18 15.79 15.57 -36.35
CA PRO A 18 16.33 16.91 -36.28
C PRO A 18 17.46 16.96 -35.26
N ALA A 19 18.64 17.48 -35.66
CA ALA A 19 19.69 17.80 -34.72
C ALA A 19 19.31 19.08 -33.98
N GLY A 20 19.53 19.08 -32.64
CA GLY A 20 19.28 20.27 -31.83
C GLY A 20 18.72 19.94 -30.46
N LEU A 21 18.68 20.94 -29.60
CA LEU A 21 18.00 20.86 -28.34
C LEU A 21 16.49 21.11 -28.52
N PRO A 22 15.64 20.50 -27.70
CA PRO A 22 14.21 20.75 -27.75
C PRO A 22 13.90 22.23 -27.51
N SER A 23 12.99 22.79 -28.29
CA SER A 23 12.52 24.16 -28.11
C SER A 23 11.56 24.25 -26.93
N PHE A 24 11.56 25.38 -26.22
CA PHE A 24 10.55 25.66 -25.22
C PHE A 24 9.17 25.73 -25.89
N PHE A 25 8.24 24.97 -25.36
CA PHE A 25 6.85 24.92 -25.80
C PHE A 25 5.94 25.41 -24.68
N TRP A 26 5.32 26.57 -24.86
CA TRP A 26 4.33 27.08 -23.91
C TRP A 26 2.95 26.77 -24.42
N ALA A 27 2.35 25.70 -23.94
CA ALA A 27 0.94 25.40 -24.22
C ALA A 27 0.07 26.20 -23.24
N THR A 28 -0.99 26.78 -23.75
CA THR A 28 -2.08 27.36 -22.96
C THR A 28 -3.36 26.52 -23.15
N PRO A 29 -3.42 25.32 -22.55
CA PRO A 29 -4.56 24.43 -22.71
C PRO A 29 -5.81 25.04 -22.08
N GLY A 30 -6.93 24.91 -22.76
CA GLY A 30 -8.24 25.26 -22.22
C GLY A 30 -8.70 24.21 -21.20
N TRP A 31 -9.72 24.57 -20.40
CA TRP A 31 -10.29 23.65 -19.42
C TRP A 31 -10.87 22.37 -20.10
N SER A 32 -11.40 22.52 -21.31
CA SER A 32 -11.85 21.40 -22.15
C SER A 32 -10.78 20.36 -22.43
N ASP A 33 -9.52 20.80 -22.52
CA ASP A 33 -8.38 19.93 -22.84
C ASP A 33 -7.80 19.31 -21.57
N ILE A 34 -7.82 20.05 -20.44
CA ILE A 34 -7.30 19.59 -19.15
C ILE A 34 -8.21 18.55 -18.52
N ARG A 35 -9.53 18.76 -18.52
CA ARG A 35 -10.50 17.92 -17.81
C ARG A 35 -10.40 16.42 -18.16
N PRO A 36 -10.35 16.01 -19.44
CA PRO A 36 -10.21 14.59 -19.80
C PRO A 36 -8.85 13.99 -19.43
N LEU A 37 -7.81 14.83 -19.22
CA LEU A 37 -6.47 14.39 -18.90
C LEU A 37 -6.22 14.27 -17.39
N LEU A 38 -7.10 14.78 -16.52
CA LEU A 38 -6.88 14.77 -15.07
C LEU A 38 -6.77 13.36 -14.49
N LEU A 39 -7.69 12.46 -14.86
CA LEU A 39 -7.67 11.10 -14.36
C LEU A 39 -6.46 10.30 -14.89
N PRO A 40 -6.18 10.27 -16.20
CA PRO A 40 -4.95 9.67 -16.73
C PRO A 40 -3.68 10.25 -16.09
N ALA A 41 -3.59 11.56 -15.93
CA ALA A 41 -2.43 12.21 -15.32
C ALA A 41 -2.25 11.80 -13.85
N ALA A 42 -3.34 11.74 -13.07
CA ALA A 42 -3.29 11.28 -11.69
C ALA A 42 -2.84 9.81 -11.57
N LEU A 43 -3.35 8.94 -12.42
CA LEU A 43 -2.97 7.52 -12.44
C LEU A 43 -1.51 7.33 -12.87
N ILE A 44 -1.07 8.02 -13.92
CA ILE A 44 0.33 8.00 -14.36
C ILE A 44 1.25 8.55 -13.23
N SER A 45 0.88 9.66 -12.60
CA SER A 45 1.66 10.23 -11.50
C SER A 45 1.78 9.28 -10.32
N LEU A 46 0.70 8.60 -9.95
CA LEU A 46 0.70 7.61 -8.86
C LEU A 46 1.63 6.44 -9.18
N VAL A 47 1.51 5.88 -10.39
CA VAL A 47 2.34 4.73 -10.81
C VAL A 47 3.79 5.10 -10.89
N THR A 48 4.13 6.21 -11.54
CA THR A 48 5.52 6.68 -11.70
C THR A 48 6.15 7.04 -10.35
N PHE A 49 5.38 7.58 -9.42
CA PHE A 49 5.83 7.87 -8.05
C PHE A 49 6.15 6.58 -7.29
N VAL A 50 5.19 5.62 -7.25
CA VAL A 50 5.39 4.34 -6.55
C VAL A 50 6.57 3.57 -7.14
N GLU A 51 6.69 3.53 -8.46
CA GLU A 51 7.82 2.90 -9.15
C GLU A 51 9.14 3.57 -8.77
N SER A 52 9.23 4.90 -8.89
CA SER A 52 10.45 5.66 -8.60
C SER A 52 10.90 5.50 -7.15
N VAL A 53 9.97 5.60 -6.19
CA VAL A 53 10.27 5.42 -4.76
C VAL A 53 10.70 3.98 -4.46
N SER A 54 10.04 2.98 -5.06
CA SER A 54 10.39 1.57 -4.88
C SER A 54 11.80 1.26 -5.37
N ILE A 55 12.16 1.79 -6.56
CA ILE A 55 13.51 1.67 -7.13
C ILE A 55 14.52 2.36 -6.22
N ALA A 56 14.26 3.61 -5.84
CA ALA A 56 15.13 4.41 -4.99
C ALA A 56 15.37 3.72 -3.64
N GLN A 57 14.32 3.21 -2.98
CA GLN A 57 14.44 2.45 -1.74
C GLN A 57 15.24 1.15 -1.90
N SER A 58 15.00 0.40 -2.98
CA SER A 58 15.75 -0.83 -3.26
C SER A 58 17.25 -0.57 -3.40
N LEU A 59 17.62 0.49 -4.09
CA LEU A 59 19.02 0.88 -4.31
C LEU A 59 19.65 1.52 -3.06
N ALA A 60 18.89 2.31 -2.31
CA ALA A 60 19.34 2.91 -1.05
C ALA A 60 19.66 1.88 0.02
N ARG A 61 18.84 0.79 0.10
CA ARG A 61 19.13 -0.34 1.02
C ARG A 61 20.51 -0.96 0.75
N ARG A 62 20.92 -1.09 -0.52
CA ARG A 62 22.25 -1.59 -0.87
C ARG A 62 23.37 -0.67 -0.36
N LYS A 63 23.11 0.65 -0.29
CA LYS A 63 24.05 1.67 0.20
C LYS A 63 23.84 2.02 1.68
N ARG A 64 22.90 1.38 2.39
CA ARG A 64 22.51 1.68 3.78
C ARG A 64 22.11 3.15 3.98
N GLN A 65 21.37 3.69 3.02
CA GLN A 65 20.83 5.06 3.03
C GLN A 65 19.32 5.04 3.18
N SER A 66 18.73 6.11 3.72
CA SER A 66 17.29 6.35 3.73
C SER A 66 16.88 7.26 2.61
N ILE A 67 15.66 7.05 2.10
CA ILE A 67 15.03 7.90 1.08
C ILE A 67 13.87 8.63 1.73
N ASP A 68 13.77 9.91 1.42
CA ASP A 68 12.64 10.76 1.76
C ASP A 68 11.66 10.75 0.57
N ALA A 69 10.51 10.11 0.73
CA ALA A 69 9.54 9.95 -0.34
C ALA A 69 8.93 11.28 -0.79
N ASP A 70 8.78 12.24 0.11
CA ASP A 70 8.21 13.57 -0.22
C ASP A 70 9.18 14.36 -1.12
N ARG A 71 10.48 14.27 -0.86
CA ARG A 71 11.50 14.89 -1.72
C ARG A 71 11.56 14.23 -3.09
N GLU A 72 11.41 12.91 -3.16
CA GLU A 72 11.33 12.19 -4.44
C GLU A 72 10.11 12.63 -5.24
N LEU A 73 8.95 12.80 -4.59
CA LEU A 73 7.74 13.30 -5.24
C LEU A 73 7.94 14.71 -5.82
N LEU A 74 8.52 15.61 -5.04
CA LEU A 74 8.83 16.97 -5.49
C LEU A 74 9.82 16.98 -6.66
N ALA A 75 10.87 16.17 -6.58
CA ALA A 75 11.87 16.06 -7.65
C ALA A 75 11.27 15.49 -8.94
N LEU A 76 10.41 14.46 -8.81
CA LEU A 76 9.70 13.86 -9.96
C LEU A 76 8.72 14.86 -10.58
N GLY A 77 8.00 15.62 -9.75
CA GLY A 77 7.12 16.70 -10.19
C GLY A 77 7.88 17.80 -10.96
N ALA A 78 8.99 18.26 -10.42
CA ALA A 78 9.85 19.26 -11.10
C ALA A 78 10.42 18.74 -12.42
N ALA A 79 10.85 17.47 -12.47
CA ALA A 79 11.33 16.83 -13.70
C ALA A 79 10.22 16.74 -14.77
N ASN A 80 8.99 16.40 -14.38
CA ASN A 80 7.85 16.32 -15.29
C ASN A 80 7.40 17.70 -15.77
N LEU A 81 7.45 18.74 -14.94
CA LEU A 81 7.23 20.12 -15.37
C LEU A 81 8.27 20.56 -16.40
N GLY A 82 9.56 20.28 -16.14
CA GLY A 82 10.64 20.57 -17.10
C GLY A 82 10.46 19.82 -18.42
N SER A 83 10.06 18.55 -18.38
CA SER A 83 9.76 17.77 -19.58
C SER A 83 8.58 18.35 -20.36
N GLY A 84 7.49 18.72 -19.67
CA GLY A 84 6.32 19.34 -20.29
C GLY A 84 6.64 20.67 -20.98
N LEU A 85 7.47 21.53 -20.37
CA LEU A 85 7.91 22.80 -20.95
C LEU A 85 8.80 22.64 -22.21
N THR A 86 9.41 21.49 -22.40
CA THR A 86 10.20 21.16 -23.60
C THR A 86 9.48 20.24 -24.58
N GLY A 87 8.16 20.02 -24.37
CA GLY A 87 7.36 19.14 -25.22
C GLY A 87 7.73 17.65 -25.10
N GLY A 88 8.37 17.27 -24.00
CA GLY A 88 8.76 15.90 -23.70
C GLY A 88 7.62 15.05 -23.15
N PHE A 89 7.87 13.75 -23.07
CA PHE A 89 6.96 12.78 -22.44
C PHE A 89 7.10 12.83 -20.90
N ALA A 90 6.11 12.22 -20.21
CA ALA A 90 6.19 12.00 -18.79
C ALA A 90 7.45 11.17 -18.44
N VAL A 91 8.14 11.58 -17.39
CA VAL A 91 9.39 10.96 -16.93
C VAL A 91 9.20 10.26 -15.59
N ALA A 92 9.85 9.10 -15.43
CA ALA A 92 9.86 8.30 -14.22
C ALA A 92 11.26 7.79 -13.91
N GLY A 93 11.45 7.24 -12.72
CA GLY A 93 12.65 6.52 -12.34
C GLY A 93 12.87 5.30 -13.26
N GLY A 94 14.07 5.11 -13.77
CA GLY A 94 14.42 3.96 -14.61
C GLY A 94 15.29 2.96 -13.88
N PHE A 95 14.75 1.76 -13.54
CA PHE A 95 15.49 0.73 -12.80
C PHE A 95 16.82 0.37 -13.48
N SER A 96 16.78 -0.03 -14.75
CA SER A 96 17.97 -0.47 -15.49
C SER A 96 19.06 0.60 -15.55
N ARG A 97 18.70 1.86 -15.83
CA ARG A 97 19.65 2.97 -15.87
C ARG A 97 20.24 3.29 -14.51
N SER A 98 19.42 3.24 -13.46
CA SER A 98 19.86 3.49 -12.08
C SER A 98 20.79 2.39 -11.59
N VAL A 99 20.52 1.12 -11.91
CA VAL A 99 21.40 -0.01 -11.56
C VAL A 99 22.74 0.11 -12.25
N VAL A 100 22.76 0.34 -13.57
CA VAL A 100 24.01 0.53 -14.33
C VAL A 100 24.83 1.69 -13.76
N ASN A 101 24.19 2.79 -13.41
CA ASN A 101 24.87 3.96 -12.83
C ASN A 101 25.51 3.64 -11.47
N ILE A 102 24.82 2.87 -10.62
CA ILE A 102 25.35 2.44 -9.32
C ILE A 102 26.47 1.40 -9.48
N GLU A 103 26.31 0.43 -10.38
CA GLU A 103 27.35 -0.57 -10.68
C GLU A 103 28.61 0.05 -11.26
N ALA A 104 28.46 1.15 -12.02
CA ALA A 104 29.57 1.97 -12.49
C ALA A 104 30.26 2.80 -11.38
N GLY A 105 29.79 2.70 -10.12
CA GLY A 105 30.40 3.38 -8.98
C GLY A 105 29.89 4.80 -8.72
N SER A 106 28.74 5.19 -9.28
CA SER A 106 28.14 6.48 -9.02
C SER A 106 27.74 6.62 -7.54
N ASN A 107 28.20 7.68 -6.89
CA ASN A 107 27.92 7.96 -5.48
C ASN A 107 27.13 9.26 -5.26
N THR A 108 26.99 10.07 -6.30
CA THR A 108 26.36 11.40 -6.20
C THR A 108 25.42 11.66 -7.37
N PRO A 109 24.43 12.54 -7.24
CA PRO A 109 23.56 12.99 -8.34
C PRO A 109 24.34 13.63 -9.51
N LEU A 110 25.58 14.05 -9.30
CA LEU A 110 26.43 14.64 -10.33
C LEU A 110 26.62 13.70 -11.54
N ALA A 111 26.61 12.39 -11.32
CA ALA A 111 26.67 11.42 -12.42
C ALA A 111 25.49 11.57 -13.39
N GLY A 112 24.28 11.88 -12.87
CA GLY A 112 23.10 12.18 -13.69
C GLY A 112 23.27 13.47 -14.52
N VAL A 113 23.86 14.50 -13.94
CA VAL A 113 24.16 15.76 -14.64
C VAL A 113 25.15 15.54 -15.75
N ILE A 114 26.22 14.78 -15.50
CA ILE A 114 27.23 14.44 -16.53
C ILE A 114 26.57 13.62 -17.64
N ALA A 115 25.76 12.63 -17.32
CA ALA A 115 25.01 11.83 -18.30
C ALA A 115 24.10 12.72 -19.18
N MET A 116 23.39 13.66 -18.57
CA MET A 116 22.54 14.64 -19.27
C MET A 116 23.39 15.50 -20.27
N LEU A 117 24.54 16.01 -19.85
CA LEU A 117 25.41 16.79 -20.71
C LEU A 117 25.95 15.96 -21.91
N ILE A 118 26.36 14.72 -21.66
CA ILE A 118 26.81 13.80 -22.73
C ILE A 118 25.64 13.53 -23.70
N ILE A 119 24.45 13.26 -23.22
CA ILE A 119 23.26 13.06 -24.07
C ILE A 119 22.97 14.33 -24.88
N GLY A 120 23.08 15.52 -24.28
CA GLY A 120 22.92 16.79 -24.97
C GLY A 120 23.93 16.96 -26.12
N ILE A 121 25.20 16.62 -25.89
CA ILE A 121 26.26 16.65 -26.94
C ILE A 121 25.94 15.64 -28.05
N ILE A 122 25.49 14.43 -27.69
CA ILE A 122 25.10 13.40 -28.69
C ILE A 122 23.95 13.90 -29.56
N LEU A 123 22.93 14.52 -28.95
CA LEU A 123 21.80 15.09 -29.68
C LEU A 123 22.20 16.19 -30.64
N LEU A 124 23.17 17.01 -30.28
CA LEU A 124 23.67 18.10 -31.13
C LEU A 124 24.55 17.61 -32.28
N THR A 125 25.34 16.52 -32.08
CA THR A 125 26.39 16.11 -33.00
C THR A 125 26.09 14.83 -33.75
N ILE A 126 25.54 13.81 -33.09
CA ILE A 126 25.46 12.43 -33.61
C ILE A 126 23.99 12.00 -33.88
N ALA A 127 22.98 12.77 -33.45
CA ALA A 127 21.56 12.42 -33.66
C ALA A 127 21.23 12.03 -35.11
N PRO A 128 21.70 12.68 -36.14
CA PRO A 128 21.41 12.30 -37.53
C PRO A 128 21.88 10.89 -37.92
N LEU A 129 22.87 10.34 -37.22
CA LEU A 129 23.37 8.98 -37.46
C LEU A 129 22.31 7.92 -37.11
N PHE A 130 21.47 8.21 -36.12
CA PHE A 130 20.39 7.32 -35.68
C PHE A 130 19.22 7.27 -36.71
N ALA A 131 19.17 8.19 -37.66
CA ALA A 131 18.15 8.17 -38.72
C ALA A 131 18.11 6.85 -39.51
N HIS A 132 19.27 6.20 -39.65
CA HIS A 132 19.44 4.94 -40.39
C HIS A 132 19.21 3.69 -39.51
N LEU A 133 18.84 3.85 -38.26
CA LEU A 133 18.60 2.73 -37.34
C LEU A 133 17.30 2.01 -37.72
N PRO A 134 17.32 0.67 -37.95
CA PRO A 134 16.11 -0.08 -38.19
C PRO A 134 15.18 -0.08 -36.98
N LEU A 135 13.88 0.14 -37.19
CA LEU A 135 12.87 0.13 -36.12
C LEU A 135 12.83 -1.22 -35.38
N VAL A 136 13.16 -2.32 -36.04
CA VAL A 136 13.25 -3.64 -35.41
C VAL A 136 14.27 -3.67 -34.27
N ILE A 137 15.38 -2.94 -34.38
CA ILE A 137 16.38 -2.86 -33.30
C ILE A 137 15.79 -2.16 -32.08
N LEU A 138 15.01 -1.09 -32.26
CA LEU A 138 14.31 -0.42 -31.16
C LEU A 138 13.30 -1.34 -30.50
N ALA A 139 12.54 -2.09 -31.28
CA ALA A 139 11.59 -3.09 -30.76
C ALA A 139 12.30 -4.17 -29.93
N VAL A 140 13.44 -4.68 -30.42
CA VAL A 140 14.23 -5.67 -29.68
C VAL A 140 14.80 -5.09 -28.39
N ILE A 141 15.30 -3.84 -28.42
CA ILE A 141 15.78 -3.16 -27.22
C ILE A 141 14.66 -3.04 -26.17
N ILE A 142 13.45 -2.65 -26.59
CA ILE A 142 12.29 -2.56 -25.70
C ILE A 142 11.95 -3.94 -25.11
N LEU A 143 11.87 -4.99 -25.93
CA LEU A 143 11.57 -6.33 -25.48
C LEU A 143 12.60 -6.85 -24.44
N VAL A 144 13.89 -6.63 -24.72
CA VAL A 144 14.95 -7.02 -23.78
C VAL A 144 14.87 -6.21 -22.49
N ALA A 145 14.57 -4.92 -22.56
CA ALA A 145 14.44 -4.05 -21.39
C ALA A 145 13.22 -4.39 -20.52
N VAL A 146 12.09 -4.83 -21.13
CA VAL A 146 10.84 -5.15 -20.42
C VAL A 146 10.87 -6.56 -19.84
N THR A 147 11.53 -7.52 -20.47
CA THR A 147 11.55 -8.93 -20.03
C THR A 147 11.93 -9.10 -18.54
N PRO A 148 12.97 -8.44 -17.99
CA PRO A 148 13.32 -8.56 -16.58
C PRO A 148 12.30 -7.95 -15.61
N LEU A 149 11.37 -7.12 -16.09
CA LEU A 149 10.33 -6.49 -15.26
C LEU A 149 9.19 -7.47 -14.93
N VAL A 150 9.07 -8.56 -15.69
CA VAL A 150 8.05 -9.60 -15.44
C VAL A 150 8.52 -10.52 -14.33
N ASP A 151 8.19 -10.21 -13.09
CA ASP A 151 8.55 -11.01 -11.91
C ASP A 151 7.47 -12.05 -11.56
N LEU A 152 7.47 -13.15 -12.32
CA LEU A 152 6.60 -14.30 -12.04
C LEU A 152 6.89 -14.97 -10.69
N ALA A 153 8.11 -14.84 -10.18
CA ALA A 153 8.49 -15.41 -8.90
C ALA A 153 7.83 -14.68 -7.73
N SER A 154 7.75 -13.36 -7.77
CA SER A 154 7.03 -12.56 -6.79
C SER A 154 5.52 -12.83 -6.83
N MET A 155 4.94 -12.96 -8.02
CA MET A 155 3.54 -13.31 -8.20
C MET A 155 3.22 -14.69 -7.58
N ARG A 156 4.09 -15.69 -7.79
CA ARG A 156 3.96 -17.02 -7.19
C ARG A 156 4.15 -16.99 -5.67
N ARG A 157 5.07 -16.17 -5.15
CA ARG A 157 5.26 -15.97 -3.69
C ARG A 157 4.03 -15.38 -3.04
N ALA A 158 3.48 -14.30 -3.61
CA ALA A 158 2.25 -13.67 -3.12
C ALA A 158 1.08 -14.65 -3.08
N TRP A 159 0.87 -15.43 -4.15
CA TRP A 159 -0.18 -16.45 -4.21
C TRP A 159 -0.03 -17.55 -3.15
N ARG A 160 1.21 -17.92 -2.81
CA ARG A 160 1.48 -18.94 -1.78
C ARG A 160 1.32 -18.41 -0.37
N TYR A 161 1.64 -17.12 -0.16
CA TYR A 161 1.57 -16.49 1.14
C TYR A 161 0.14 -16.09 1.49
N ASP A 162 -0.53 -15.39 0.60
CA ASP A 162 -1.93 -14.97 0.74
C ASP A 162 -2.66 -15.04 -0.60
N ARG A 163 -3.69 -15.89 -0.66
CA ARG A 163 -4.49 -16.05 -1.87
C ARG A 163 -5.23 -14.79 -2.29
N ALA A 164 -5.63 -13.94 -1.34
CA ALA A 164 -6.30 -12.69 -1.63
C ALA A 164 -5.34 -11.70 -2.31
N GLU A 165 -4.09 -11.62 -1.85
CA GLU A 165 -3.05 -10.81 -2.50
C GLU A 165 -2.71 -11.33 -3.90
N GLY A 166 -2.56 -12.66 -4.03
CA GLY A 166 -2.31 -13.29 -5.32
C GLY A 166 -3.46 -13.04 -6.31
N LEU A 167 -4.71 -13.13 -5.86
CA LEU A 167 -5.88 -12.85 -6.69
C LEU A 167 -5.93 -11.38 -7.11
N THR A 168 -5.66 -10.46 -6.20
CA THR A 168 -5.61 -9.02 -6.50
C THR A 168 -4.54 -8.71 -7.54
N LEU A 169 -3.32 -9.25 -7.39
CA LEU A 169 -2.24 -9.10 -8.38
C LEU A 169 -2.64 -9.63 -9.76
N PHE A 170 -3.18 -10.85 -9.80
CA PHE A 170 -3.61 -11.47 -11.06
C PHE A 170 -4.75 -10.67 -11.72
N SER A 171 -5.75 -10.26 -10.93
CA SER A 171 -6.89 -9.48 -11.43
C SER A 171 -6.46 -8.10 -11.93
N THR A 172 -5.49 -7.46 -11.27
CA THR A 172 -4.92 -6.19 -11.73
C THR A 172 -4.20 -6.37 -13.06
N ALA A 173 -3.34 -7.39 -13.18
CA ALA A 173 -2.62 -7.67 -14.42
C ALA A 173 -3.58 -8.00 -15.57
N ALA A 174 -4.58 -8.84 -15.33
CA ALA A 174 -5.63 -9.16 -16.30
C ALA A 174 -6.45 -7.91 -16.64
N GLY A 175 -6.79 -7.09 -15.67
CA GLY A 175 -7.50 -5.82 -15.86
C GLY A 175 -6.73 -4.87 -16.76
N VAL A 176 -5.41 -4.73 -16.58
CA VAL A 176 -4.56 -3.91 -17.46
C VAL A 176 -4.59 -4.42 -18.90
N LEU A 177 -4.56 -5.74 -19.11
CA LEU A 177 -4.59 -6.34 -20.44
C LEU A 177 -5.97 -6.21 -21.13
N LEU A 178 -7.07 -6.28 -20.38
CA LEU A 178 -8.43 -6.31 -20.91
C LEU A 178 -9.08 -4.93 -20.96
N LEU A 179 -8.84 -4.08 -19.96
CA LEU A 179 -9.47 -2.76 -19.78
C LEU A 179 -8.53 -1.60 -20.08
N GLY A 180 -7.26 -1.90 -20.39
CA GLY A 180 -6.20 -0.90 -20.49
C GLY A 180 -5.60 -0.52 -19.16
N ILE A 181 -4.54 0.30 -19.19
CA ILE A 181 -3.73 0.63 -18.02
C ILE A 181 -4.57 1.32 -16.94
N GLU A 182 -5.36 2.31 -17.30
CA GLU A 182 -6.18 3.09 -16.38
C GLU A 182 -7.22 2.22 -15.66
N GLY A 183 -7.98 1.42 -16.43
CA GLY A 183 -8.99 0.51 -15.89
C GLY A 183 -8.39 -0.58 -15.02
N GLY A 184 -7.25 -1.13 -15.42
CA GLY A 184 -6.55 -2.17 -14.65
C GLY A 184 -6.02 -1.66 -13.32
N ILE A 185 -5.42 -0.47 -13.30
CA ILE A 185 -4.92 0.14 -12.06
C ILE A 185 -6.08 0.51 -11.13
N ALA A 186 -7.13 1.13 -11.65
CA ALA A 186 -8.32 1.45 -10.86
C ALA A 186 -8.94 0.19 -10.24
N LEU A 187 -9.07 -0.89 -11.02
CA LEU A 187 -9.52 -2.19 -10.53
C LEU A 187 -8.61 -2.74 -9.42
N GLY A 188 -7.29 -2.66 -9.60
CA GLY A 188 -6.31 -3.11 -8.62
C GLY A 188 -6.42 -2.36 -7.29
N ILE A 189 -6.56 -1.04 -7.33
CA ILE A 189 -6.75 -0.18 -6.15
C ILE A 189 -8.05 -0.58 -5.43
N CYS A 190 -9.17 -0.68 -6.15
CA CYS A 190 -10.45 -1.06 -5.58
C CYS A 190 -10.39 -2.44 -4.92
N LEU A 191 -9.79 -3.43 -5.59
CA LEU A 191 -9.65 -4.79 -5.05
C LEU A 191 -8.73 -4.81 -3.81
N SER A 192 -7.64 -4.04 -3.79
CA SER A 192 -6.74 -3.95 -2.64
C SER A 192 -7.44 -3.37 -1.42
N ILE A 193 -8.20 -2.28 -1.60
CA ILE A 193 -9.00 -1.67 -0.53
C ILE A 193 -10.08 -2.64 -0.06
N ALA A 194 -10.81 -3.27 -0.98
CA ALA A 194 -11.84 -4.25 -0.65
C ALA A 194 -11.27 -5.45 0.13
N ALA A 195 -10.10 -5.96 -0.27
CA ALA A 195 -9.41 -7.05 0.43
C ALA A 195 -8.99 -6.65 1.85
N GLN A 196 -8.52 -5.42 2.04
CA GLN A 196 -8.14 -4.90 3.35
C GLN A 196 -9.36 -4.74 4.27
N LEU A 197 -10.46 -4.17 3.75
CA LEU A 197 -11.72 -4.06 4.49
C LEU A 197 -12.29 -5.44 4.83
N TRP A 198 -12.23 -6.38 3.91
CA TRP A 198 -12.67 -7.77 4.13
C TRP A 198 -11.88 -8.46 5.24
N ARG A 199 -10.56 -8.25 5.32
CA ARG A 199 -9.74 -8.79 6.42
C ARG A 199 -10.14 -8.16 7.76
N GLY A 200 -10.20 -6.83 7.83
CA GLY A 200 -10.58 -6.11 9.03
C GLY A 200 -12.02 -6.38 9.50
N SER A 201 -12.93 -6.74 8.56
CA SER A 201 -14.32 -7.11 8.91
C SER A 201 -14.47 -8.46 9.61
N ARG A 202 -13.40 -9.25 9.70
CA ARG A 202 -13.38 -10.58 10.35
C ARG A 202 -12.32 -10.62 11.45
N PRO A 203 -12.48 -9.87 12.53
CA PRO A 203 -11.49 -9.78 13.58
C PRO A 203 -11.30 -11.13 14.26
N HIS A 204 -10.09 -11.42 14.67
CA HIS A 204 -9.81 -12.53 15.56
C HIS A 204 -10.22 -12.13 16.97
N ILE A 205 -11.17 -12.85 17.56
CA ILE A 205 -11.63 -12.66 18.93
C ILE A 205 -11.30 -13.93 19.70
N ALA A 206 -10.57 -13.78 20.78
CA ALA A 206 -10.09 -14.88 21.60
C ALA A 206 -10.67 -14.83 23.00
N ILE A 207 -11.22 -15.95 23.48
CA ILE A 207 -11.38 -16.17 24.91
C ILE A 207 -10.00 -16.48 25.47
N VAL A 208 -9.58 -15.75 26.48
CA VAL A 208 -8.26 -15.89 27.07
C VAL A 208 -8.33 -16.30 28.54
N GLY A 209 -7.30 -16.96 28.99
CA GLY A 209 -7.08 -17.31 30.40
C GLY A 209 -5.61 -17.12 30.74
N ARG A 210 -5.30 -17.15 32.02
CA ARG A 210 -3.95 -16.98 32.56
C ARG A 210 -3.11 -18.24 32.34
N VAL A 211 -1.90 -18.08 31.87
CA VAL A 211 -0.92 -19.18 31.85
C VAL A 211 -0.47 -19.45 33.28
N PRO A 212 -0.52 -20.71 33.76
CA PRO A 212 -0.12 -21.04 35.13
C PRO A 212 1.23 -20.45 35.51
N ASP A 213 1.32 -19.94 36.72
CA ASP A 213 2.54 -19.35 37.31
C ASP A 213 3.13 -18.15 36.54
N THR A 214 2.34 -17.49 35.70
CA THR A 214 2.73 -16.30 34.93
C THR A 214 1.69 -15.19 34.98
N GLN A 215 2.06 -14.01 34.48
CA GLN A 215 1.14 -12.88 34.24
C GLN A 215 0.62 -12.84 32.80
N ASP A 216 0.97 -13.83 31.97
CA ASP A 216 0.60 -13.88 30.57
C ASP A 216 -0.79 -14.49 30.35
N PHE A 217 -1.53 -13.89 29.41
CA PHE A 217 -2.85 -14.37 28.98
C PHE A 217 -2.79 -14.92 27.57
N ARG A 218 -3.32 -16.12 27.36
CA ARG A 218 -3.32 -16.84 26.09
C ARG A 218 -4.70 -17.39 25.74
N ASN A 219 -4.90 -17.63 24.43
CA ASN A 219 -6.15 -18.20 23.93
C ASN A 219 -6.39 -19.61 24.51
N THR A 220 -7.54 -19.80 25.13
CA THR A 220 -7.98 -21.06 25.76
C THR A 220 -7.98 -22.25 24.80
N LYS A 221 -8.16 -22.02 23.49
CA LYS A 221 -8.17 -23.09 22.47
C LYS A 221 -6.78 -23.53 22.02
N ARG A 222 -5.72 -22.74 22.35
CA ARG A 222 -4.36 -23.01 21.85
C ARG A 222 -3.38 -23.33 22.96
N HIS A 223 -3.70 -22.98 24.19
CA HIS A 223 -2.83 -23.14 25.35
C HIS A 223 -3.59 -23.69 26.52
N LEU A 224 -2.88 -24.40 27.42
CA LEU A 224 -3.40 -24.74 28.75
C LEU A 224 -3.34 -23.48 29.59
N VAL A 225 -4.51 -23.02 30.04
CA VAL A 225 -4.67 -21.78 30.80
C VAL A 225 -5.71 -21.98 31.89
N GLU A 226 -5.59 -21.19 32.93
CA GLU A 226 -6.56 -21.09 34.02
C GLU A 226 -7.61 -20.04 33.64
N THR A 227 -8.87 -20.34 33.93
CA THR A 227 -10.02 -19.45 33.70
C THR A 227 -10.82 -19.33 35.00
N GLU A 228 -11.35 -18.15 35.27
CA GLU A 228 -12.25 -17.93 36.40
C GLU A 228 -13.69 -18.30 36.02
N PRO A 229 -14.46 -19.02 36.88
CA PRO A 229 -15.76 -19.53 36.54
C PRO A 229 -16.79 -18.46 36.16
N HIS A 230 -16.71 -17.28 36.79
CA HIS A 230 -17.66 -16.19 36.62
C HIS A 230 -17.18 -15.04 35.77
N LEU A 231 -15.92 -15.11 35.30
CA LEU A 231 -15.28 -14.07 34.48
C LEU A 231 -15.03 -14.57 33.05
N LEU A 232 -15.64 -13.92 32.09
CA LEU A 232 -15.40 -14.16 30.66
C LEU A 232 -14.42 -13.12 30.13
N ALA A 233 -13.16 -13.48 29.93
CA ALA A 233 -12.16 -12.60 29.36
C ALA A 233 -12.07 -12.75 27.85
N LEU A 234 -12.38 -11.69 27.12
CA LEU A 234 -12.40 -11.62 25.66
C LEU A 234 -11.37 -10.61 25.16
N ARG A 235 -10.50 -11.02 24.25
CA ARG A 235 -9.54 -10.13 23.59
C ARG A 235 -9.92 -9.92 22.14
N ILE A 236 -10.04 -8.65 21.74
CA ILE A 236 -10.26 -8.24 20.35
C ILE A 236 -8.91 -7.93 19.73
N ASP A 237 -8.52 -8.68 18.70
CA ASP A 237 -7.20 -8.56 18.04
C ASP A 237 -7.25 -7.68 16.78
N GLU A 238 -8.15 -6.67 16.71
CA GLU A 238 -8.34 -5.74 15.59
C GLU A 238 -8.94 -4.43 16.09
N ASN A 239 -8.83 -3.35 15.33
CA ASN A 239 -9.58 -2.12 15.57
C ASN A 239 -11.08 -2.37 15.47
N ILE A 240 -11.88 -1.57 16.20
CA ILE A 240 -13.35 -1.68 16.20
C ILE A 240 -13.91 -0.60 15.30
N PHE A 241 -14.58 -0.98 14.22
CA PHE A 241 -15.09 -0.05 13.23
C PHE A 241 -16.31 -0.63 12.49
N PHE A 242 -17.01 0.23 11.75
CA PHE A 242 -18.29 -0.10 11.10
C PHE A 242 -18.34 -1.46 10.38
N ALA A 243 -17.23 -1.92 9.81
CA ALA A 243 -17.23 -3.15 9.03
C ALA A 243 -17.15 -4.43 9.88
N ASN A 244 -16.77 -4.35 11.16
CA ASN A 244 -16.59 -5.53 12.01
C ASN A 244 -17.51 -5.59 13.25
N THR A 245 -18.31 -4.57 13.52
CA THR A 245 -19.20 -4.52 14.68
C THR A 245 -20.09 -5.76 14.79
N LYS A 246 -20.75 -6.16 13.71
CA LYS A 246 -21.61 -7.37 13.71
C LYS A 246 -20.84 -8.66 13.97
N ALA A 247 -19.58 -8.75 13.50
CA ALA A 247 -18.75 -9.91 13.74
C ALA A 247 -18.31 -9.99 15.21
N ILE A 248 -18.00 -8.83 15.81
CA ILE A 248 -17.67 -8.72 17.25
C ILE A 248 -18.88 -9.08 18.09
N GLU A 249 -20.01 -8.47 17.84
CA GLU A 249 -21.27 -8.75 18.54
C GLU A 249 -21.64 -10.24 18.48
N HIS A 250 -21.61 -10.84 17.30
CA HIS A 250 -21.89 -12.26 17.13
C HIS A 250 -20.93 -13.15 17.93
N ALA A 251 -19.62 -12.86 17.89
CA ALA A 251 -18.63 -13.62 18.63
C ALA A 251 -18.79 -13.45 20.13
N PHE A 252 -19.16 -12.25 20.59
CA PHE A 252 -19.42 -11.92 21.98
C PHE A 252 -20.61 -12.73 22.54
N TYR A 253 -21.76 -12.65 21.89
CA TYR A 253 -22.94 -13.43 22.34
C TYR A 253 -22.74 -14.93 22.20
N LYS A 254 -21.94 -15.39 21.25
CA LYS A 254 -21.55 -16.80 21.14
C LYS A 254 -20.71 -17.24 22.33
N ALA A 255 -19.77 -16.40 22.78
CA ALA A 255 -18.97 -16.66 23.95
C ALA A 255 -19.84 -16.71 25.22
N LEU A 256 -20.72 -15.73 25.44
CA LEU A 256 -21.64 -15.72 26.56
C LEU A 256 -22.53 -16.98 26.64
N ARG A 257 -23.03 -17.45 25.51
CA ARG A 257 -23.81 -18.71 25.49
C ARG A 257 -22.98 -19.93 25.85
N ALA A 258 -21.69 -19.93 25.60
CA ALA A 258 -20.79 -21.04 25.94
C ALA A 258 -20.36 -21.03 27.40
N TYR A 259 -20.53 -19.88 28.09
CA TYR A 259 -20.17 -19.67 29.49
C TYR A 259 -21.40 -19.07 30.25
N PRO A 260 -22.42 -19.89 30.55
CA PRO A 260 -23.70 -19.41 31.10
C PRO A 260 -23.60 -18.87 32.53
N ASP A 261 -22.58 -19.26 33.28
CA ASP A 261 -22.34 -18.83 34.66
C ASP A 261 -21.59 -17.49 34.76
N THR A 262 -21.37 -16.81 33.62
CA THR A 262 -20.68 -15.52 33.55
C THR A 262 -21.45 -14.44 34.30
N ARG A 263 -20.77 -13.73 35.20
CA ARG A 263 -21.26 -12.55 35.92
C ARG A 263 -20.49 -11.29 35.57
N GLU A 264 -19.28 -11.46 35.05
CA GLU A 264 -18.39 -10.38 34.69
C GLU A 264 -17.75 -10.67 33.32
N VAL A 265 -17.67 -9.66 32.48
CA VAL A 265 -16.98 -9.72 31.20
C VAL A 265 -15.80 -8.76 31.24
N LEU A 266 -14.63 -9.25 30.92
CA LEU A 266 -13.42 -8.44 30.75
C LEU A 266 -13.09 -8.33 29.26
N LEU A 267 -13.24 -7.14 28.71
CA LEU A 267 -12.91 -6.85 27.32
C LEU A 267 -11.47 -6.30 27.25
N ILE A 268 -10.57 -7.06 26.64
CA ILE A 268 -9.15 -6.71 26.54
C ILE A 268 -8.90 -6.02 25.19
N LEU A 269 -8.46 -4.76 25.24
CA LEU A 269 -8.31 -3.86 24.09
C LEU A 269 -6.85 -3.59 23.72
N SER A 270 -5.92 -4.47 24.12
CA SER A 270 -4.47 -4.31 23.88
C SER A 270 -4.10 -4.18 22.40
N ALA A 271 -4.87 -4.78 21.48
CA ALA A 271 -4.64 -4.68 20.05
C ALA A 271 -5.50 -3.60 19.37
N VAL A 272 -6.43 -2.98 20.08
CA VAL A 272 -7.30 -1.93 19.56
C VAL A 272 -6.55 -0.60 19.58
N ASN A 273 -6.41 0.05 18.42
CA ASN A 273 -5.80 1.36 18.30
C ASN A 273 -6.80 2.45 17.93
N HIS A 274 -7.99 2.05 17.49
CA HIS A 274 -9.04 2.97 17.07
C HIS A 274 -10.41 2.32 17.24
N ILE A 275 -11.38 3.13 17.69
CA ILE A 275 -12.81 2.80 17.76
C ILE A 275 -13.53 3.93 17.03
N ASP A 276 -14.33 3.61 16.00
CA ASP A 276 -15.16 4.62 15.34
C ASP A 276 -16.53 4.77 16.04
N SER A 277 -17.35 5.73 15.59
CA SER A 277 -18.66 5.97 16.19
C SER A 277 -19.56 4.74 16.16
N THR A 278 -19.60 4.01 15.05
CA THR A 278 -20.39 2.77 14.92
C THR A 278 -19.89 1.68 15.87
N GLY A 279 -18.58 1.63 16.09
CA GLY A 279 -17.95 0.74 17.06
C GLY A 279 -18.33 1.09 18.50
N LEU A 280 -18.37 2.38 18.80
CA LEU A 280 -18.81 2.86 20.13
C LEU A 280 -20.29 2.54 20.38
N ASP A 281 -21.17 2.84 19.41
CA ASP A 281 -22.61 2.51 19.51
C ASP A 281 -22.81 1.01 19.77
N MET A 282 -22.10 0.14 19.06
CA MET A 282 -22.17 -1.31 19.27
C MET A 282 -21.68 -1.71 20.68
N LEU A 283 -20.62 -1.07 21.20
CA LEU A 283 -20.14 -1.35 22.55
C LEU A 283 -21.15 -0.92 23.62
N SER A 284 -21.83 0.22 23.45
CA SER A 284 -22.90 0.67 24.33
C SER A 284 -24.08 -0.30 24.30
N GLU A 285 -24.57 -0.70 23.12
CA GLU A 285 -25.61 -1.70 22.99
C GLU A 285 -25.26 -3.06 23.66
N LEU A 286 -23.99 -3.48 23.53
CA LEU A 286 -23.51 -4.68 24.22
C LEU A 286 -23.54 -4.53 25.75
N THR A 287 -23.15 -3.36 26.26
CA THR A 287 -23.10 -3.08 27.68
C THR A 287 -24.49 -3.05 28.26
N GLU A 288 -25.46 -2.38 27.61
CA GLU A 288 -26.88 -2.43 27.99
C GLU A 288 -27.43 -3.85 28.02
N GLY A 289 -27.14 -4.65 26.97
CA GLY A 289 -27.59 -6.05 26.91
C GLY A 289 -26.93 -6.97 27.95
N LEU A 290 -25.77 -6.58 28.51
CA LEU A 290 -25.15 -7.24 29.67
C LEU A 290 -25.82 -6.81 30.98
N ALA A 291 -26.08 -5.53 31.15
CA ALA A 291 -26.75 -4.97 32.32
C ALA A 291 -28.16 -5.60 32.53
N ASP A 292 -28.91 -5.82 31.46
CA ASP A 292 -30.21 -6.54 31.48
C ASP A 292 -30.13 -7.97 32.03
N ARG A 293 -28.90 -8.52 32.09
CA ARG A 293 -28.62 -9.88 32.59
C ARG A 293 -27.85 -9.88 33.91
N ASP A 294 -27.74 -8.73 34.57
CA ASP A 294 -26.92 -8.54 35.76
C ASP A 294 -25.41 -8.91 35.55
N ILE A 295 -24.89 -8.71 34.34
CA ILE A 295 -23.48 -8.96 34.00
C ILE A 295 -22.77 -7.63 33.90
N ARG A 296 -21.65 -7.49 34.60
CA ARG A 296 -20.80 -6.28 34.58
C ARG A 296 -19.77 -6.34 33.45
N LEU A 297 -19.58 -5.21 32.78
CA LEU A 297 -18.51 -5.05 31.78
C LEU A 297 -17.30 -4.31 32.39
N HIS A 298 -16.14 -4.88 32.22
CA HIS A 298 -14.85 -4.30 32.54
C HIS A 298 -13.99 -4.19 31.30
N LEU A 299 -13.11 -3.18 31.27
CA LEU A 299 -12.10 -3.02 30.22
C LEU A 299 -10.70 -3.25 30.77
N ALA A 300 -9.81 -3.78 29.95
CA ALA A 300 -8.38 -3.89 30.28
C ALA A 300 -7.50 -3.48 29.10
N GLU A 301 -6.33 -2.93 29.43
CA GLU A 301 -5.29 -2.58 28.47
C GLU A 301 -5.75 -1.61 27.37
N VAL A 302 -6.60 -0.64 27.74
CA VAL A 302 -7.04 0.42 26.83
C VAL A 302 -5.86 1.36 26.58
N LYS A 303 -5.48 1.55 25.32
CA LYS A 303 -4.38 2.44 24.93
C LYS A 303 -4.74 3.91 25.14
N GLY A 304 -3.74 4.73 25.53
CA GLY A 304 -3.94 6.15 25.79
C GLY A 304 -4.76 6.88 24.70
N PRO A 305 -4.39 6.83 23.41
CA PRO A 305 -5.16 7.51 22.36
C PRO A 305 -6.61 7.01 22.22
N VAL A 306 -6.89 5.74 22.55
CA VAL A 306 -8.27 5.23 22.56
C VAL A 306 -9.00 5.74 23.80
N MET A 307 -8.34 5.75 24.96
CA MET A 307 -8.92 6.27 26.20
C MET A 307 -9.23 7.77 26.08
N ASP A 308 -8.35 8.56 25.46
CA ASP A 308 -8.58 10.01 25.24
C ASP A 308 -9.88 10.28 24.47
N HIS A 309 -10.25 9.41 23.52
CA HIS A 309 -11.51 9.51 22.79
C HIS A 309 -12.70 8.98 23.59
N LEU A 310 -12.51 8.01 24.47
CA LEU A 310 -13.59 7.41 25.25
C LEU A 310 -13.95 8.25 26.48
N GLN A 311 -13.00 8.98 27.08
CA GLN A 311 -13.20 9.78 28.29
C GLN A 311 -14.31 10.82 28.14
N ASP A 312 -14.52 11.34 26.92
CA ASP A 312 -15.55 12.34 26.64
C ASP A 312 -16.93 11.69 26.34
N THR A 313 -17.07 10.36 26.48
CA THR A 313 -18.32 9.66 26.21
C THR A 313 -19.02 9.22 27.50
N ASP A 314 -20.35 9.21 27.47
CA ASP A 314 -21.16 8.72 28.58
C ASP A 314 -20.93 7.21 28.82
N TRP A 315 -20.65 6.46 27.75
CA TRP A 315 -20.41 5.02 27.82
C TRP A 315 -19.33 4.63 28.82
N ILE A 316 -18.14 5.26 28.76
CA ILE A 316 -17.03 4.90 29.67
C ILE A 316 -17.32 5.31 31.13
N ASN A 317 -18.08 6.40 31.30
CA ASN A 317 -18.31 7.00 32.63
C ASN A 317 -19.53 6.37 33.35
N GLU A 318 -20.54 5.94 32.63
CA GLU A 318 -21.81 5.49 33.18
C GLU A 318 -22.07 3.99 33.02
N GLU A 319 -21.60 3.38 31.94
CA GLU A 319 -21.92 2.02 31.56
C GLU A 319 -20.79 1.02 31.86
N VAL A 320 -19.53 1.42 31.79
CA VAL A 320 -18.38 0.56 32.09
C VAL A 320 -18.12 0.52 33.59
N SER A 321 -18.08 -0.69 34.17
CA SER A 321 -17.93 -0.83 35.61
C SER A 321 -16.54 -0.44 36.10
N GLU A 322 -15.47 -0.88 35.42
CA GLU A 322 -14.09 -0.56 35.78
C GLU A 322 -13.14 -0.71 34.61
N VAL A 323 -12.08 0.12 34.60
CA VAL A 323 -11.02 0.07 33.58
C VAL A 323 -9.69 -0.26 34.23
N PHE A 324 -9.12 -1.40 33.87
CA PHE A 324 -7.88 -1.91 34.44
C PHE A 324 -6.68 -1.61 33.54
N PRO A 325 -5.54 -1.23 34.13
CA PRO A 325 -4.30 -0.96 33.38
C PRO A 325 -3.69 -2.22 32.74
N SER A 326 -3.98 -3.39 33.32
CA SER A 326 -3.53 -4.68 32.77
C SER A 326 -4.56 -5.77 33.00
N THR A 327 -4.55 -6.78 32.14
CA THR A 327 -5.39 -7.97 32.24
C THR A 327 -5.10 -8.74 33.55
N HIS A 328 -3.86 -8.74 34.03
CA HIS A 328 -3.47 -9.42 35.26
C HIS A 328 -4.11 -8.83 36.54
N ILE A 329 -4.31 -7.52 36.57
CA ILE A 329 -4.96 -6.86 37.73
C ILE A 329 -6.46 -7.09 37.70
N ALA A 330 -7.04 -7.22 36.51
CA ALA A 330 -8.47 -7.45 36.33
C ALA A 330 -8.89 -8.90 36.61
N PHE A 331 -7.97 -9.84 36.44
CA PHE A 331 -8.19 -11.29 36.61
C PHE A 331 -7.89 -11.75 38.02
#